data_d7e2f3134a59d7186c9a81d3b010a548
#
_entry.id   d7e2f3134a59d7186c9a81d3b010a548
#
_cell.length_a   1.000
_cell.length_b   1.000
_cell.length_c   1.000
_cell.angle_alpha   90.00
_cell.angle_beta   90.00
_cell.angle_gamma   90.00
#
_symmetry.space_group_name_H-M   'P 1'
#
loop_
_entity.id
_entity.type
_entity.pdbx_description
1 polymer ?
#
loop_
_entity_poly.entity_id
_entity_poly.type
_entity_poly.pdbx_seq_one_letter_code
_entity_poly.pdbx_strand_id
1 'polypeptide(L)'
;MLAELKDGHVNLYSSSNMGRYWDWYLDYPRNFNEGIIERQYLGKNYRIAGGLKYKILEDNIGYIYYESFSNGVGNGNLDEVLSYLAPCSGLIFDVRNNGGGNLTYSERIASRFTNEKVLTGYIQHKTGKGHSDFSDPEPIYLEPSNSIRWQKKVMLLTNRHSYSATNDFVNAMRYFPNVTLVGDKTGGGSGLPFSSELPNGWGVRFSASPHLDAKKQHIEFGIDPDEEVDMAKEDEDKGIDTIIERARELLKVVQ
;
A
#
# COMPACT_ATOMS: atom_id res chain seq x y z
N MET A 1 6.81 8.71 25.88
CA MET A 1 7.52 9.65 24.99
C MET A 1 7.40 9.25 23.52
N LEU A 2 7.95 8.10 23.04
CA LEU A 2 7.83 7.76 21.60
C LEU A 2 6.38 7.56 21.13
N ALA A 3 5.53 6.96 21.94
CA ALA A 3 4.10 6.77 21.64
C ALA A 3 3.33 8.09 21.46
N GLU A 4 3.77 9.18 22.09
CA GLU A 4 3.15 10.50 21.96
C GLU A 4 3.35 11.13 20.57
N LEU A 5 4.40 10.68 19.84
CA LEU A 5 4.68 11.11 18.46
C LEU A 5 3.74 10.47 17.44
N LYS A 6 3.10 9.35 17.79
CA LYS A 6 2.16 8.60 16.92
C LYS A 6 2.72 8.28 15.53
N ASP A 7 4.03 8.09 15.43
CA ASP A 7 4.74 7.78 14.20
C ASP A 7 5.40 6.40 14.31
N GLY A 8 4.97 5.44 13.49
CA GLY A 8 5.49 4.07 13.45
C GLY A 8 6.94 3.97 12.95
N HIS A 9 7.47 5.00 12.29
CA HIS A 9 8.86 5.08 11.89
C HIS A 9 9.80 5.57 12.99
N VAL A 10 9.28 6.18 14.07
CA VAL A 10 10.12 6.64 15.17
C VAL A 10 10.55 5.45 16.02
N ASN A 11 11.83 5.14 15.97
CA ASN A 11 12.41 4.03 16.70
C ASN A 11 13.67 4.48 17.43
N LEU A 12 13.90 3.93 18.61
CA LEU A 12 15.13 4.08 19.38
C LEU A 12 15.69 2.67 19.64
N TYR A 13 16.93 2.43 19.19
CA TYR A 13 17.56 1.12 19.30
C TYR A 13 18.73 1.18 20.27
N SER A 14 18.81 0.18 21.13
CA SER A 14 20.04 -0.19 21.85
C SER A 14 20.53 -1.55 21.33
N SER A 15 21.67 -2.02 21.84
CA SER A 15 22.18 -3.36 21.50
C SER A 15 21.25 -4.51 21.89
N SER A 16 20.30 -4.28 22.80
CA SER A 16 19.44 -5.32 23.38
C SER A 16 17.94 -5.02 23.35
N ASN A 17 17.54 -3.81 22.94
CA ASN A 17 16.14 -3.41 22.99
C ASN A 17 15.79 -2.36 21.95
N MET A 18 14.50 -2.26 21.58
CA MET A 18 13.96 -1.25 20.69
C MET A 18 12.69 -0.67 21.27
N GLY A 19 12.68 0.68 21.43
CA GLY A 19 11.47 1.45 21.72
C GLY A 19 10.84 1.97 20.44
N ARG A 20 9.52 1.80 20.28
CA ARG A 20 8.75 2.35 19.14
C ARG A 20 7.26 2.48 19.49
N TYR A 21 6.51 3.14 18.60
CA TYR A 21 5.04 3.21 18.64
C TYR A 21 4.45 2.07 17.80
N TRP A 22 3.57 1.26 18.42
CA TRP A 22 2.93 0.11 17.76
C TRP A 22 1.43 0.30 17.54
N ASP A 23 0.79 1.25 18.26
CA ASP A 23 -0.66 1.39 18.31
C ASP A 23 -1.28 1.81 16.98
N TRP A 24 -0.46 2.20 15.98
CA TRP A 24 -0.95 2.56 14.66
C TRP A 24 -1.62 1.38 13.92
N TYR A 25 -1.41 0.15 14.39
CA TYR A 25 -2.07 -1.04 13.83
C TYR A 25 -2.57 -2.03 14.88
N LEU A 26 -2.07 -2.04 16.11
CA LEU A 26 -2.45 -3.02 17.13
C LEU A 26 -3.85 -2.77 17.70
N ASP A 27 -4.30 -1.51 17.73
CA ASP A 27 -5.60 -1.11 18.26
C ASP A 27 -6.74 -1.24 17.23
N TYR A 28 -6.46 -1.81 16.06
CA TYR A 28 -7.42 -1.93 14.96
C TYR A 28 -7.68 -3.38 14.57
N PRO A 29 -8.86 -3.68 13.96
CA PRO A 29 -9.14 -4.98 13.38
C PRO A 29 -8.03 -5.38 12.39
N ARG A 30 -7.63 -6.64 12.41
CA ARG A 30 -6.57 -7.12 11.52
C ARG A 30 -6.98 -7.08 10.05
N ASN A 31 -8.27 -7.35 9.77
CA ASN A 31 -8.86 -7.32 8.42
C ASN A 31 -8.06 -8.11 7.36
N PHE A 32 -7.41 -9.19 7.79
CA PHE A 32 -6.58 -10.04 6.94
C PHE A 32 -6.34 -11.41 7.60
N ASN A 33 -6.55 -12.47 6.85
CA ASN A 33 -6.20 -13.83 7.24
C ASN A 33 -5.40 -14.52 6.13
N GLU A 34 -4.07 -14.59 6.31
CA GLU A 34 -3.15 -15.17 5.34
C GLU A 34 -3.52 -16.60 4.94
N GLY A 35 -3.95 -17.40 5.92
CA GLY A 35 -4.35 -18.78 5.67
C GLY A 35 -5.59 -18.90 4.77
N ILE A 36 -6.52 -17.94 4.81
CA ILE A 36 -7.65 -17.88 3.89
C ILE A 36 -7.17 -17.48 2.50
N ILE A 37 -6.33 -16.44 2.39
CA ILE A 37 -5.76 -16.00 1.12
C ILE A 37 -5.05 -17.15 0.43
N GLU A 38 -4.17 -17.84 1.12
CA GLU A 38 -3.38 -18.93 0.56
C GLU A 38 -4.23 -20.13 0.15
N ARG A 39 -5.21 -20.53 0.95
CA ARG A 39 -6.01 -21.73 0.66
C ARG A 39 -7.13 -21.50 -0.34
N GLN A 40 -7.85 -20.37 -0.23
CA GLN A 40 -9.10 -20.16 -0.96
C GLN A 40 -8.91 -19.31 -2.23
N TYR A 41 -8.08 -18.26 -2.16
CA TYR A 41 -7.94 -17.33 -3.28
C TYR A 41 -6.71 -17.60 -4.14
N LEU A 42 -5.55 -17.89 -3.59
CA LEU A 42 -4.37 -18.31 -4.34
C LEU A 42 -4.44 -19.81 -4.69
N GLY A 43 -4.69 -20.68 -3.71
CA GLY A 43 -4.70 -22.13 -3.88
C GLY A 43 -3.33 -22.68 -4.30
N LYS A 44 -3.34 -23.81 -5.03
CA LYS A 44 -2.08 -24.48 -5.45
C LYS A 44 -1.52 -23.99 -6.78
N ASN A 45 -2.32 -23.27 -7.59
CA ASN A 45 -2.01 -22.97 -8.99
C ASN A 45 -1.83 -21.48 -9.26
N TYR A 46 -1.45 -20.67 -8.25
CA TYR A 46 -1.09 -19.30 -8.48
C TYR A 46 0.31 -19.20 -9.12
N ARG A 47 0.56 -18.07 -9.76
CA ARG A 47 1.85 -17.72 -10.37
C ARG A 47 2.58 -16.69 -9.54
N ILE A 48 3.89 -16.59 -9.73
CA ILE A 48 4.74 -15.58 -9.08
C ILE A 48 5.60 -14.91 -10.15
N ALA A 49 5.62 -13.58 -10.16
CA ALA A 49 6.54 -12.79 -10.96
C ALA A 49 7.09 -11.63 -10.11
N GLY A 50 8.38 -11.64 -9.83
CA GLY A 50 8.93 -10.81 -8.76
C GLY A 50 8.27 -11.17 -7.43
N GLY A 51 7.85 -10.18 -6.64
CA GLY A 51 7.10 -10.41 -5.39
C GLY A 51 5.58 -10.55 -5.57
N LEU A 52 5.05 -10.48 -6.79
CA LEU A 52 3.62 -10.53 -7.07
C LEU A 52 3.15 -11.98 -7.15
N LYS A 53 2.24 -12.39 -6.26
CA LYS A 53 1.48 -13.65 -6.33
C LYS A 53 0.19 -13.37 -7.07
N TYR A 54 -0.13 -14.08 -8.17
CA TYR A 54 -1.28 -13.74 -8.98
C TYR A 54 -1.99 -14.94 -9.59
N LYS A 55 -3.29 -14.76 -9.86
CA LYS A 55 -4.18 -15.80 -10.39
C LYS A 55 -5.40 -15.18 -11.06
N ILE A 56 -6.05 -15.92 -11.94
CA ILE A 56 -7.43 -15.65 -12.40
C ILE A 56 -8.39 -16.43 -11.51
N LEU A 57 -9.33 -15.74 -10.86
CA LEU A 57 -10.39 -16.33 -10.07
C LEU A 57 -11.47 -16.96 -10.98
N GLU A 58 -12.33 -17.82 -10.41
CA GLU A 58 -13.35 -18.57 -11.16
C GLU A 58 -14.36 -17.66 -11.90
N ASP A 59 -14.60 -16.46 -11.40
CA ASP A 59 -15.49 -15.46 -12.00
C ASP A 59 -14.79 -14.51 -12.99
N ASN A 60 -13.63 -14.91 -13.52
CA ASN A 60 -12.84 -14.16 -14.49
C ASN A 60 -12.34 -12.78 -13.97
N ILE A 61 -12.10 -12.68 -12.67
CA ILE A 61 -11.46 -11.54 -12.04
C ILE A 61 -9.99 -11.87 -11.82
N GLY A 62 -9.09 -10.94 -12.17
CA GLY A 62 -7.68 -11.05 -11.83
C GLY A 62 -7.48 -10.78 -10.33
N TYR A 63 -6.64 -11.58 -9.67
CA TYR A 63 -6.23 -11.36 -8.29
C TYR A 63 -4.71 -11.28 -8.21
N ILE A 64 -4.21 -10.20 -7.62
CA ILE A 64 -2.80 -9.99 -7.30
C ILE A 64 -2.69 -9.77 -5.79
N TYR A 65 -1.83 -10.53 -5.13
CA TYR A 65 -1.40 -10.29 -3.75
C TYR A 65 0.08 -9.89 -3.73
N TYR A 66 0.38 -8.74 -3.12
CA TYR A 66 1.74 -8.21 -3.00
C TYR A 66 2.04 -7.85 -1.55
N GLU A 67 2.77 -8.72 -0.87
CA GLU A 67 2.97 -8.68 0.58
C GLU A 67 4.02 -7.67 1.05
N SER A 68 4.92 -7.21 0.15
CA SER A 68 5.95 -6.24 0.54
C SER A 68 6.59 -5.54 -0.65
N PHE A 69 6.72 -4.22 -0.57
CA PHE A 69 7.55 -3.43 -1.48
C PHE A 69 9.06 -3.62 -1.26
N SER A 70 9.48 -4.49 -0.34
CA SER A 70 10.86 -4.98 -0.27
C SER A 70 11.14 -6.08 -1.30
N ASN A 71 10.11 -6.75 -1.81
CA ASN A 71 10.23 -7.73 -2.87
C ASN A 71 10.43 -7.03 -4.21
N GLY A 72 11.51 -7.37 -4.91
CA GLY A 72 11.86 -6.74 -6.18
C GLY A 72 10.85 -7.05 -7.28
N VAL A 73 10.42 -6.02 -8.01
CA VAL A 73 9.57 -6.13 -9.19
C VAL A 73 10.13 -5.29 -10.33
N GLY A 74 10.41 -5.94 -11.47
CA GLY A 74 10.86 -5.31 -12.69
C GLY A 74 9.73 -5.11 -13.72
N ASN A 75 10.02 -4.39 -14.80
CA ASN A 75 9.05 -4.17 -15.88
C ASN A 75 8.59 -5.48 -16.52
N GLY A 76 9.51 -6.43 -16.76
CA GLY A 76 9.18 -7.74 -17.32
C GLY A 76 8.25 -8.56 -16.44
N ASN A 77 8.39 -8.47 -15.08
CA ASN A 77 7.48 -9.13 -14.16
C ASN A 77 6.06 -8.56 -14.29
N LEU A 78 5.94 -7.22 -14.36
CA LEU A 78 4.65 -6.55 -14.54
C LEU A 78 4.03 -6.85 -15.91
N ASP A 79 4.84 -6.90 -16.97
CA ASP A 79 4.36 -7.25 -18.32
C ASP A 79 3.82 -8.69 -18.33
N GLU A 80 4.48 -9.65 -17.68
CA GLU A 80 4.01 -11.03 -17.53
C GLU A 80 2.67 -11.07 -16.78
N VAL A 81 2.58 -10.41 -15.60
CA VAL A 81 1.37 -10.41 -14.78
C VAL A 81 0.19 -9.80 -15.55
N LEU A 82 0.37 -8.61 -16.10
CA LEU A 82 -0.72 -7.87 -16.78
C LEU A 82 -1.13 -8.55 -18.09
N SER A 83 -0.20 -9.16 -18.83
CA SER A 83 -0.52 -9.98 -20.02
C SER A 83 -1.35 -11.21 -19.65
N TYR A 84 -0.97 -11.92 -18.60
CA TYR A 84 -1.69 -13.09 -18.14
C TYR A 84 -3.10 -12.75 -17.67
N LEU A 85 -3.26 -11.62 -16.98
CA LEU A 85 -4.55 -11.16 -16.47
C LEU A 85 -5.38 -10.37 -17.50
N ALA A 86 -4.83 -10.06 -18.68
CA ALA A 86 -5.50 -9.24 -19.71
C ALA A 86 -6.93 -9.73 -20.09
N PRO A 87 -7.25 -11.04 -20.12
CA PRO A 87 -8.62 -11.50 -20.40
C PRO A 87 -9.64 -11.20 -19.30
N CYS A 88 -9.18 -10.91 -18.06
CA CYS A 88 -10.07 -10.69 -16.92
C CYS A 88 -10.95 -9.44 -17.11
N SER A 89 -12.15 -9.47 -16.53
CA SER A 89 -13.10 -8.34 -16.56
C SER A 89 -12.68 -7.17 -15.65
N GLY A 90 -11.99 -7.46 -14.55
CA GLY A 90 -11.46 -6.51 -13.58
C GLY A 90 -10.33 -7.12 -12.77
N LEU A 91 -9.77 -6.33 -11.86
CA LEU A 91 -8.62 -6.71 -11.05
C LEU A 91 -8.88 -6.41 -9.57
N ILE A 92 -8.56 -7.35 -8.71
CA ILE A 92 -8.35 -7.12 -7.28
C ILE A 92 -6.85 -7.07 -7.04
N PHE A 93 -6.35 -5.94 -6.54
CA PHE A 93 -4.96 -5.76 -6.14
C PHE A 93 -4.89 -5.66 -4.62
N ASP A 94 -4.37 -6.69 -3.97
CA ASP A 94 -4.36 -6.81 -2.52
C ASP A 94 -2.99 -6.39 -1.96
N VAL A 95 -2.97 -5.27 -1.24
CA VAL A 95 -1.80 -4.77 -0.49
C VAL A 95 -2.08 -4.74 1.01
N ARG A 96 -3.08 -5.47 1.47
CA ARG A 96 -3.27 -5.68 2.91
C ARG A 96 -2.07 -6.40 3.49
N ASN A 97 -1.73 -6.06 4.71
CA ASN A 97 -0.57 -6.60 5.43
C ASN A 97 0.80 -6.29 4.79
N ASN A 98 0.85 -5.34 3.85
CA ASN A 98 2.08 -4.87 3.21
C ASN A 98 2.66 -3.68 3.96
N GLY A 99 3.73 -3.90 4.73
CA GLY A 99 4.40 -2.88 5.55
C GLY A 99 5.27 -1.89 4.79
N GLY A 100 5.25 -1.88 3.45
CA GLY A 100 6.03 -0.97 2.63
C GLY A 100 7.35 -1.55 2.13
N GLY A 101 8.32 -0.67 1.91
CA GLY A 101 9.64 -1.01 1.36
C GLY A 101 10.17 0.09 0.43
N ASN A 102 10.45 -0.25 -0.81
CA ASN A 102 11.08 0.65 -1.79
C ASN A 102 10.02 1.43 -2.60
N LEU A 103 10.06 2.76 -2.50
CA LEU A 103 9.18 3.68 -3.26
C LEU A 103 9.31 3.52 -4.78
N THR A 104 10.49 3.18 -5.30
CA THR A 104 10.68 2.95 -6.74
C THR A 104 9.80 1.80 -7.26
N TYR A 105 9.55 0.78 -6.44
CA TYR A 105 8.64 -0.31 -6.83
C TYR A 105 7.18 0.12 -6.75
N SER A 106 6.83 0.95 -5.76
CA SER A 106 5.52 1.59 -5.64
C SER A 106 5.18 2.38 -6.90
N GLU A 107 6.05 3.32 -7.31
CA GLU A 107 5.90 4.13 -8.52
C GLU A 107 5.84 3.28 -9.79
N ARG A 108 6.74 2.28 -9.92
CA ARG A 108 6.78 1.37 -11.08
C ARG A 108 5.48 0.60 -11.25
N ILE A 109 4.90 0.10 -10.16
CA ILE A 109 3.62 -0.60 -10.21
C ILE A 109 2.50 0.38 -10.52
N ALA A 110 2.40 1.50 -9.81
CA ALA A 110 1.34 2.49 -10.00
C ALA A 110 1.31 3.05 -11.42
N SER A 111 2.48 3.26 -12.06
CA SER A 111 2.59 3.76 -13.44
C SER A 111 1.90 2.86 -14.50
N ARG A 112 1.57 1.62 -14.14
CA ARG A 112 0.85 0.67 -15.00
C ARG A 112 -0.66 0.86 -15.01
N PHE A 113 -1.20 1.71 -14.14
CA PHE A 113 -2.64 1.88 -13.96
C PHE A 113 -3.18 3.24 -14.43
N THR A 114 -2.34 4.09 -14.99
CA THR A 114 -2.73 5.37 -15.59
C THR A 114 -2.27 5.48 -17.03
N ASN A 115 -2.99 6.29 -17.84
CA ASN A 115 -2.59 6.70 -19.19
C ASN A 115 -2.08 8.13 -19.24
N GLU A 116 -2.20 8.86 -18.14
CA GLU A 116 -1.89 10.28 -18.07
C GLU A 116 -0.87 10.55 -16.95
N LYS A 117 -0.15 11.66 -17.08
CA LYS A 117 0.65 12.24 -16.02
C LYS A 117 -0.28 12.74 -14.91
N VAL A 118 -0.14 12.22 -13.70
CA VAL A 118 -1.02 12.55 -12.57
C VAL A 118 -0.22 13.19 -11.45
N LEU A 119 -0.70 14.31 -10.92
CA LEU A 119 -0.21 14.88 -9.66
C LEU A 119 -0.71 13.97 -8.52
N THR A 120 0.20 13.24 -7.87
CA THR A 120 -0.14 12.31 -6.80
C THR A 120 0.07 12.91 -5.40
N GLY A 121 0.83 13.96 -5.28
CA GLY A 121 1.07 14.61 -3.99
C GLY A 121 2.21 15.62 -4.02
N TYR A 122 2.72 15.88 -2.82
CA TYR A 122 3.84 16.79 -2.60
C TYR A 122 4.77 16.21 -1.55
N ILE A 123 6.03 16.62 -1.60
CA ILE A 123 7.04 16.33 -0.58
C ILE A 123 7.63 17.63 -0.04
N GLN A 124 8.01 17.64 1.22
CA GLN A 124 8.76 18.73 1.84
C GLN A 124 10.07 18.19 2.42
N HIS A 125 11.10 19.01 2.39
CA HIS A 125 12.42 18.69 2.90
C HIS A 125 12.78 19.59 4.06
N LYS A 126 13.50 19.05 5.05
CA LYS A 126 14.01 19.83 6.17
C LYS A 126 15.05 20.84 5.68
N THR A 127 14.87 22.13 6.01
CA THR A 127 15.73 23.23 5.57
C THR A 127 16.53 23.87 6.70
N GLY A 128 16.21 23.59 7.97
CA GLY A 128 16.84 24.18 9.12
C GLY A 128 16.69 23.37 10.42
N LYS A 129 17.13 23.94 11.53
CA LYS A 129 17.10 23.32 12.87
C LYS A 129 15.77 23.51 13.62
N GLY A 130 14.98 24.50 13.23
CA GLY A 130 13.70 24.81 13.87
C GLY A 130 12.65 23.73 13.58
N HIS A 131 11.66 23.59 14.44
CA HIS A 131 10.63 22.56 14.34
C HIS A 131 9.88 22.63 12.99
N SER A 132 9.60 23.84 12.51
CA SER A 132 8.79 24.08 11.30
C SER A 132 9.61 24.46 10.06
N ASP A 133 10.95 24.30 10.11
CA ASP A 133 11.84 24.65 9.00
C ASP A 133 11.77 23.59 7.89
N PHE A 134 10.76 23.67 7.04
CA PHE A 134 10.61 22.84 5.86
C PHE A 134 10.59 23.68 4.59
N SER A 135 10.93 23.07 3.46
CA SER A 135 10.78 23.67 2.12
C SER A 135 9.31 23.92 1.79
N ASP A 136 9.07 24.74 0.79
CA ASP A 136 7.77 24.74 0.12
C ASP A 136 7.46 23.33 -0.41
N PRO A 137 6.17 22.93 -0.46
CA PRO A 137 5.78 21.62 -0.99
C PRO A 137 6.14 21.48 -2.48
N GLU A 138 7.01 20.54 -2.80
CA GLU A 138 7.43 20.20 -4.16
C GLU A 138 6.47 19.15 -4.76
N PRO A 139 5.92 19.35 -5.96
CA PRO A 139 4.94 18.44 -6.54
C PRO A 139 5.56 17.11 -6.96
N ILE A 140 4.86 16.02 -6.64
CA ILE A 140 5.18 14.65 -7.07
C ILE A 140 4.21 14.28 -8.20
N TYR A 141 4.76 14.00 -9.38
CA TYR A 141 4.00 13.52 -10.53
C TYR A 141 4.34 12.08 -10.84
N LEU A 142 3.33 11.28 -11.12
CA LEU A 142 3.49 9.95 -11.68
C LEU A 142 3.26 9.99 -13.19
N GLU A 143 4.27 9.54 -13.95
CA GLU A 143 4.17 9.37 -15.40
C GLU A 143 3.64 7.98 -15.75
N PRO A 144 2.81 7.83 -16.80
CA PRO A 144 2.38 6.52 -17.25
C PRO A 144 3.56 5.69 -17.78
N SER A 145 3.54 4.40 -17.52
CA SER A 145 4.54 3.49 -18.08
C SER A 145 4.43 3.40 -19.61
N ASN A 146 5.56 3.25 -20.31
CA ASN A 146 5.60 2.96 -21.75
C ASN A 146 5.37 1.46 -22.07
N SER A 147 5.28 0.60 -21.05
CA SER A 147 4.99 -0.83 -21.18
C SER A 147 3.49 -1.12 -21.03
N ILE A 148 3.11 -2.39 -20.91
CA ILE A 148 1.71 -2.82 -20.74
C ILE A 148 1.06 -2.11 -19.55
N ARG A 149 -0.12 -1.54 -19.75
CA ARG A 149 -0.92 -0.86 -18.74
C ARG A 149 -2.29 -1.51 -18.59
N TRP A 150 -2.82 -1.43 -17.37
CA TRP A 150 -4.16 -1.92 -17.03
C TRP A 150 -5.13 -0.76 -16.92
N GLN A 151 -6.19 -0.79 -17.72
CA GLN A 151 -7.17 0.32 -17.77
C GLN A 151 -8.60 -0.10 -17.36
N LYS A 152 -8.79 -1.40 -17.08
CA LYS A 152 -10.06 -1.89 -16.54
C LYS A 152 -10.13 -1.58 -15.04
N LYS A 153 -11.30 -1.76 -14.43
CA LYS A 153 -11.50 -1.52 -13.01
C LYS A 153 -10.55 -2.28 -12.12
N VAL A 154 -10.14 -1.64 -11.05
CA VAL A 154 -9.26 -2.17 -10.00
C VAL A 154 -9.89 -1.91 -8.65
N MET A 155 -10.08 -2.97 -7.85
CA MET A 155 -10.34 -2.88 -6.42
C MET A 155 -9.00 -3.04 -5.70
N LEU A 156 -8.52 -1.97 -5.09
CA LEU A 156 -7.28 -1.96 -4.32
C LEU A 156 -7.61 -2.22 -2.85
N LEU A 157 -7.20 -3.38 -2.32
CA LEU A 157 -7.51 -3.76 -0.95
C LEU A 157 -6.48 -3.25 0.03
N THR A 158 -6.93 -2.59 1.09
CA THR A 158 -6.10 -1.97 2.12
C THR A 158 -6.51 -2.37 3.54
N ASN A 159 -5.56 -2.31 4.47
CA ASN A 159 -5.80 -2.40 5.90
C ASN A 159 -4.76 -1.59 6.68
N ARG A 160 -4.83 -1.60 8.02
CA ARG A 160 -3.89 -0.85 8.89
C ARG A 160 -2.43 -1.25 8.73
N HIS A 161 -2.13 -2.42 8.21
CA HIS A 161 -0.76 -2.84 7.87
C HIS A 161 -0.30 -2.38 6.48
N SER A 162 -1.17 -1.77 5.66
CA SER A 162 -0.77 -1.08 4.43
C SER A 162 -0.04 0.21 4.81
N TYR A 163 1.29 0.16 4.91
CA TYR A 163 2.10 1.17 5.61
C TYR A 163 3.31 1.64 4.77
N SER A 164 3.81 2.85 5.03
CA SER A 164 5.03 3.38 4.41
C SER A 164 4.91 3.45 2.88
N ALA A 165 5.83 2.86 2.11
CA ALA A 165 5.78 2.85 0.64
C ALA A 165 4.45 2.30 0.08
N THR A 166 3.73 1.45 0.85
CA THR A 166 2.38 1.00 0.50
C THR A 166 1.37 2.14 0.65
N ASN A 167 1.50 2.97 1.68
CA ASN A 167 0.65 4.15 1.83
C ASN A 167 0.84 5.15 0.69
N ASP A 168 2.09 5.37 0.24
CA ASP A 168 2.40 6.20 -0.93
C ASP A 168 1.85 5.58 -2.22
N PHE A 169 1.91 4.25 -2.37
CA PHE A 169 1.27 3.53 -3.47
C PHE A 169 -0.24 3.74 -3.50
N VAL A 170 -0.91 3.55 -2.37
CA VAL A 170 -2.36 3.77 -2.23
C VAL A 170 -2.70 5.24 -2.52
N ASN A 171 -1.88 6.19 -2.01
CA ASN A 171 -2.06 7.61 -2.30
C ASN A 171 -1.97 7.92 -3.80
N ALA A 172 -1.05 7.32 -4.54
CA ALA A 172 -0.98 7.50 -5.99
C ALA A 172 -2.19 6.88 -6.71
N MET A 173 -2.52 5.63 -6.35
CA MET A 173 -3.58 4.84 -7.00
C MET A 173 -4.97 5.46 -6.84
N ARG A 174 -5.29 6.10 -5.72
CA ARG A 174 -6.62 6.70 -5.48
C ARG A 174 -7.00 7.85 -6.43
N TYR A 175 -6.02 8.40 -7.17
CA TYR A 175 -6.27 9.44 -8.16
C TYR A 175 -6.58 8.88 -9.55
N PHE A 176 -6.56 7.58 -9.73
CA PHE A 176 -6.88 6.97 -11.02
C PHE A 176 -8.37 6.63 -11.10
N PRO A 177 -9.07 7.05 -12.18
CA PRO A 177 -10.53 6.93 -12.26
C PRO A 177 -11.05 5.49 -12.32
N ASN A 178 -10.17 4.54 -12.62
CA ASN A 178 -10.47 3.10 -12.66
C ASN A 178 -10.17 2.36 -11.36
N VAL A 179 -9.69 3.04 -10.32
CA VAL A 179 -9.32 2.44 -9.02
C VAL A 179 -10.33 2.80 -7.95
N THR A 180 -10.72 1.84 -7.14
CA THR A 180 -11.54 2.00 -5.93
C THR A 180 -10.80 1.36 -4.76
N LEU A 181 -10.63 2.08 -3.66
CA LEU A 181 -10.03 1.58 -2.43
C LEU A 181 -11.09 0.83 -1.61
N VAL A 182 -10.80 -0.40 -1.19
CA VAL A 182 -11.75 -1.25 -0.45
C VAL A 182 -11.08 -1.85 0.78
N GLY A 183 -11.78 -1.88 1.88
CA GLY A 183 -11.33 -2.48 3.15
C GLY A 183 -11.24 -1.48 4.27
N ASP A 184 -10.08 -1.39 4.92
CA ASP A 184 -9.88 -0.48 6.05
C ASP A 184 -8.86 0.62 5.69
N LYS A 185 -8.85 1.67 6.50
CA LYS A 185 -7.88 2.75 6.44
C LYS A 185 -6.45 2.20 6.45
N THR A 186 -5.56 2.78 5.65
CA THR A 186 -4.14 2.43 5.68
C THR A 186 -3.47 2.85 7.01
N GLY A 187 -2.29 2.31 7.27
CA GLY A 187 -1.52 2.63 8.48
C GLY A 187 -0.74 3.95 8.41
N GLY A 188 -0.62 4.57 7.23
CA GLY A 188 0.14 5.80 7.06
C GLY A 188 1.64 5.60 6.93
N GLY A 189 2.44 6.46 7.57
CA GLY A 189 3.90 6.32 7.60
C GLY A 189 4.63 6.82 6.36
N SER A 190 4.17 7.91 5.74
CA SER A 190 4.77 8.47 4.51
C SER A 190 5.77 9.60 4.77
N GLY A 191 6.54 9.50 5.85
CA GLY A 191 7.46 10.56 6.28
C GLY A 191 8.92 10.39 5.84
N LEU A 192 9.27 9.46 4.95
CA LEU A 192 10.65 9.14 4.53
C LEU A 192 11.63 9.08 5.70
N PRO A 193 11.75 7.96 6.40
CA PRO A 193 12.51 7.87 7.63
C PRO A 193 14.02 8.04 7.40
N PHE A 194 14.64 8.81 8.27
CA PHE A 194 16.07 9.02 8.38
C PHE A 194 16.60 8.31 9.63
N SER A 195 17.79 7.76 9.54
CA SER A 195 18.48 7.11 10.67
C SER A 195 19.73 7.88 11.05
N SER A 196 19.99 7.98 12.36
CA SER A 196 21.16 8.61 12.95
C SER A 196 21.59 7.84 14.20
N GLU A 197 22.70 8.26 14.79
CA GLU A 197 23.24 7.68 16.01
C GLU A 197 23.33 8.75 17.11
N LEU A 198 22.99 8.37 18.34
CA LEU A 198 23.17 9.21 19.53
C LEU A 198 24.58 9.07 20.09
N PRO A 199 25.07 10.07 20.87
CA PRO A 199 26.43 10.03 21.43
C PRO A 199 26.76 8.81 22.32
N ASN A 200 25.73 8.11 22.80
CA ASN A 200 25.89 6.88 23.59
C ASN A 200 25.90 5.59 22.74
N GLY A 201 25.93 5.71 21.40
CA GLY A 201 25.93 4.58 20.47
C GLY A 201 24.53 3.98 20.20
N TRP A 202 23.46 4.61 20.68
CA TRP A 202 22.11 4.17 20.34
C TRP A 202 21.69 4.72 18.98
N GLY A 203 21.09 3.86 18.16
CA GLY A 203 20.49 4.28 16.89
C GLY A 203 19.13 4.93 17.11
N VAL A 204 18.86 5.97 16.34
CA VAL A 204 17.54 6.62 16.27
C VAL A 204 17.07 6.68 14.82
N ARG A 205 15.78 6.43 14.59
CA ARG A 205 15.13 6.56 13.31
C ARG A 205 13.87 7.40 13.49
N PHE A 206 13.58 8.29 12.55
CA PHE A 206 12.44 9.18 12.60
C PHE A 206 12.05 9.65 11.19
N SER A 207 10.79 10.01 11.00
CA SER A 207 10.30 10.64 9.77
C SER A 207 10.95 12.00 9.56
N ALA A 208 11.45 12.27 8.35
CA ALA A 208 12.25 13.46 8.05
C ALA A 208 11.67 14.33 6.93
N SER A 209 10.86 13.77 6.03
CA SER A 209 10.32 14.46 4.85
C SER A 209 8.83 14.18 4.74
N PRO A 210 7.97 15.09 5.18
CA PRO A 210 6.52 14.90 5.09
C PRO A 210 6.06 14.72 3.64
N HIS A 211 5.27 13.69 3.39
CA HIS A 211 4.50 13.51 2.17
C HIS A 211 3.08 14.04 2.38
N LEU A 212 2.60 14.78 1.39
CA LEU A 212 1.26 15.33 1.34
C LEU A 212 0.54 14.76 0.12
N ASP A 213 -0.76 14.70 0.21
CA ASP A 213 -1.60 14.35 -0.93
C ASP A 213 -1.68 15.48 -1.98
N ALA A 214 -2.42 15.26 -3.09
CA ALA A 214 -2.60 16.28 -4.13
C ALA A 214 -3.38 17.51 -3.65
N LYS A 215 -4.05 17.46 -2.50
CA LYS A 215 -4.71 18.59 -1.83
C LYS A 215 -3.84 19.23 -0.75
N LYS A 216 -2.57 18.83 -0.64
CA LYS A 216 -1.60 19.27 0.37
C LYS A 216 -1.99 18.90 1.81
N GLN A 217 -2.72 17.80 1.98
CA GLN A 217 -3.05 17.24 3.29
C GLN A 217 -2.05 16.14 3.65
N HIS A 218 -1.68 16.04 4.93
CA HIS A 218 -0.78 14.98 5.40
C HIS A 218 -1.42 13.59 5.24
N ILE A 219 -0.65 12.63 4.73
CA ILE A 219 -1.05 11.22 4.62
C ILE A 219 -0.37 10.34 5.66
N GLU A 220 0.33 10.94 6.63
CA GLU A 220 1.07 10.25 7.69
C GLU A 220 0.19 9.33 8.54
N PHE A 221 -1.07 9.70 8.77
CA PHE A 221 -2.01 8.96 9.63
C PHE A 221 -2.95 8.05 8.85
N GLY A 222 -2.61 7.75 7.61
CA GLY A 222 -3.35 6.82 6.76
C GLY A 222 -4.35 7.49 5.83
N ILE A 223 -4.86 6.67 4.91
CA ILE A 223 -5.78 7.04 3.84
C ILE A 223 -7.05 6.21 4.04
N ASP A 224 -8.19 6.87 4.12
CA ASP A 224 -9.48 6.20 4.23
C ASP A 224 -9.85 5.50 2.90
N PRO A 225 -10.47 4.31 2.92
CA PRO A 225 -10.96 3.65 1.73
C PRO A 225 -12.19 4.37 1.15
N ASP A 226 -12.50 4.11 -0.12
CA ASP A 226 -13.76 4.53 -0.75
C ASP A 226 -14.93 3.66 -0.29
N GLU A 227 -14.67 2.38 -0.02
CA GLU A 227 -15.62 1.39 0.49
C GLU A 227 -15.04 0.76 1.75
N GLU A 228 -15.56 1.14 2.92
CA GLU A 228 -15.13 0.60 4.21
C GLU A 228 -15.78 -0.77 4.45
N VAL A 229 -14.95 -1.79 4.67
CA VAL A 229 -15.38 -3.17 4.88
C VAL A 229 -14.45 -3.85 5.88
N ASP A 230 -15.02 -4.40 6.94
CA ASP A 230 -14.32 -5.25 7.89
C ASP A 230 -14.51 -6.75 7.59
N MET A 231 -13.57 -7.57 8.03
CA MET A 231 -13.71 -9.01 8.02
C MET A 231 -14.82 -9.45 8.98
N ALA A 232 -15.88 -10.06 8.44
CA ALA A 232 -16.93 -10.65 9.26
C ALA A 232 -16.46 -12.00 9.82
N LYS A 233 -16.64 -12.18 11.13
CA LYS A 233 -16.22 -13.43 11.80
C LYS A 233 -16.94 -14.66 11.24
N GLU A 234 -18.20 -14.54 10.90
CA GLU A 234 -19.01 -15.60 10.31
C GLU A 234 -18.48 -16.05 8.94
N ASP A 235 -17.90 -15.15 8.17
CA ASP A 235 -17.25 -15.44 6.89
C ASP A 235 -15.89 -16.08 7.13
N GLU A 236 -15.10 -15.51 8.03
CA GLU A 236 -13.78 -16.02 8.38
C GLU A 236 -13.86 -17.47 8.89
N ASP A 237 -14.84 -17.79 9.74
CA ASP A 237 -15.08 -19.14 10.25
C ASP A 237 -15.45 -20.14 9.11
N LYS A 238 -15.98 -19.66 7.98
CA LYS A 238 -16.26 -20.44 6.76
C LYS A 238 -15.09 -20.46 5.78
N GLY A 239 -14.00 -19.77 6.07
CA GLY A 239 -12.85 -19.62 5.16
C GLY A 239 -13.11 -18.63 4.02
N ILE A 240 -13.99 -17.67 4.21
CA ILE A 240 -14.34 -16.60 3.25
C ILE A 240 -13.67 -15.30 3.70
N ASP A 241 -13.10 -14.55 2.77
CA ASP A 241 -12.61 -13.21 3.00
C ASP A 241 -13.67 -12.18 2.59
N THR A 242 -14.34 -11.59 3.57
CA THR A 242 -15.45 -10.63 3.35
C THR A 242 -15.04 -9.47 2.44
N ILE A 243 -13.79 -8.98 2.57
CA ILE A 243 -13.29 -7.83 1.83
C ILE A 243 -13.05 -8.20 0.36
N ILE A 244 -12.49 -9.39 0.07
CA ILE A 244 -12.36 -9.89 -1.31
C ILE A 244 -13.72 -10.14 -1.93
N GLU A 245 -14.66 -10.74 -1.21
CA GLU A 245 -16.01 -10.99 -1.76
C GLU A 245 -16.71 -9.66 -2.06
N ARG A 246 -16.59 -8.65 -1.19
CA ARG A 246 -17.13 -7.31 -1.48
C ARG A 246 -16.50 -6.68 -2.72
N ALA A 247 -15.18 -6.79 -2.88
CA ALA A 247 -14.49 -6.33 -4.09
C ALA A 247 -14.99 -7.04 -5.37
N ARG A 248 -15.26 -8.35 -5.29
CA ARG A 248 -15.84 -9.13 -6.40
C ARG A 248 -17.25 -8.64 -6.76
N GLU A 249 -18.07 -8.33 -5.76
CA GLU A 249 -19.41 -7.76 -5.99
C GLU A 249 -19.34 -6.42 -6.71
N LEU A 250 -18.48 -5.50 -6.25
CA LEU A 250 -18.29 -4.18 -6.85
C LEU A 250 -17.82 -4.25 -8.31
N LEU A 251 -17.02 -5.27 -8.66
CA LEU A 251 -16.59 -5.49 -10.04
C LEU A 251 -17.73 -6.00 -10.94
N LYS A 252 -18.75 -6.70 -10.39
CA LYS A 252 -19.90 -7.26 -11.14
C LYS A 252 -20.99 -6.24 -11.45
N VAL A 253 -21.19 -5.25 -10.58
CA VAL A 253 -22.30 -4.27 -10.68
C VAL A 253 -22.20 -3.34 -11.91
N VAL A 254 -21.12 -3.40 -12.67
CA VAL A 254 -20.78 -2.41 -13.72
C VAL A 254 -20.62 -3.06 -15.11
N GLN A 255 -21.24 -4.21 -15.32
CA GLN A 255 -21.39 -4.82 -16.66
C GLN A 255 -22.63 -4.32 -17.38
#